data_3560cb815e288e1b281f41489c9e679d
#
_entry.id   3560cb815e288e1b281f41489c9e679d
#
_cell.length_a   1.000
_cell.length_b   1.000
_cell.length_c   1.000
_cell.angle_alpha   90.00
_cell.angle_beta   90.00
_cell.angle_gamma   90.00
#
_symmetry.space_group_name_H-M   'P 1'
#
loop_
_entity.id
_entity.type
_entity.pdbx_description
1 polymer ?
#
loop_
_entity_poly.entity_id
_entity_poly.type
_entity_poly.pdbx_seq_one_letter_code
_entity_poly.pdbx_strand_id
1 'polypeptide(L)'
;AGTLDGIELADSVAVSAHKWLFQPKESALVFFRDAETAHSALSFGGPYLAAPNIGLLGSHGATAVPLFATLLAWGRDGLASRLDTCMAAAEKFAAFVEEDPRLELLGYPETGVVVWRPRDKTVDQLWAALPIGLASKTTVAGTQWLRCVAANPSANVDAIIDAVQTAI
;
A
#
# COMPACT_ATOMS: atom_id res chain seq x y z
N ALA A 1 -8.66 -2.48 -20.41
CA ALA A 1 -9.15 -1.56 -19.38
C ALA A 1 -8.04 -1.35 -18.38
N GLY A 2 -7.82 -0.11 -17.93
CA GLY A 2 -6.84 0.19 -16.88
C GLY A 2 -7.39 -0.23 -15.50
N THR A 3 -6.49 -0.45 -14.53
CA THR A 3 -6.85 -0.88 -13.16
C THR A 3 -7.80 0.10 -12.45
N LEU A 4 -7.82 1.37 -12.87
CA LEU A 4 -8.68 2.42 -12.30
C LEU A 4 -9.83 2.85 -13.22
N ASP A 5 -10.08 2.13 -14.32
CA ASP A 5 -11.23 2.45 -15.20
C ASP A 5 -12.54 2.33 -14.43
N GLY A 6 -13.38 3.35 -14.53
CA GLY A 6 -14.65 3.45 -13.80
C GLY A 6 -14.56 4.14 -12.43
N ILE A 7 -13.35 4.54 -11.97
CA ILE A 7 -13.21 5.27 -10.70
C ILE A 7 -14.00 6.59 -10.69
N GLU A 8 -14.19 7.19 -11.86
CA GLU A 8 -14.98 8.41 -12.05
C GLU A 8 -16.48 8.23 -11.79
N LEU A 9 -16.95 6.97 -11.76
CA LEU A 9 -18.34 6.63 -11.45
C LEU A 9 -18.61 6.55 -9.94
N ALA A 10 -17.56 6.50 -9.13
CA ALA A 10 -17.69 6.44 -7.68
C ALA A 10 -18.20 7.78 -7.11
N ASP A 11 -19.07 7.75 -6.10
CA ASP A 11 -19.52 8.94 -5.38
C ASP A 11 -18.42 9.47 -4.46
N SER A 12 -17.60 8.58 -3.93
CA SER A 12 -16.41 8.92 -3.14
C SER A 12 -15.30 7.89 -3.32
N VAL A 13 -14.05 8.33 -3.14
CA VAL A 13 -12.85 7.48 -3.16
C VAL A 13 -12.02 7.77 -1.92
N ALA A 14 -11.76 6.73 -1.12
CA ALA A 14 -10.90 6.82 0.05
C ALA A 14 -9.49 6.27 -0.25
N VAL A 15 -8.46 7.00 0.14
CA VAL A 15 -7.06 6.64 -0.06
C VAL A 15 -6.32 6.64 1.27
N SER A 16 -5.72 5.51 1.63
CA SER A 16 -4.83 5.40 2.78
C SER A 16 -3.46 6.02 2.45
N ALA A 17 -3.22 7.25 2.88
CA ALA A 17 -1.97 7.94 2.60
C ALA A 17 -0.74 7.28 3.28
N HIS A 18 -0.96 6.53 4.36
CA HIS A 18 0.10 5.80 5.06
C HIS A 18 0.66 4.58 4.31
N LYS A 19 0.14 4.26 3.12
CA LYS A 19 0.67 3.19 2.26
C LYS A 19 1.55 3.80 1.17
N TRP A 20 0.98 4.08 0.03
CA TRP A 20 1.69 4.52 -1.17
C TRP A 20 2.08 6.00 -1.19
N LEU A 21 1.57 6.82 -0.26
CA LEU A 21 2.01 8.20 -0.09
C LEU A 21 3.01 8.37 1.07
N PHE A 22 3.47 7.26 1.67
CA PHE A 22 4.53 7.21 2.70
C PHE A 22 4.24 8.08 3.94
N GLN A 23 2.97 8.15 4.35
CA GLN A 23 2.55 9.01 5.46
C GLN A 23 2.39 8.25 6.78
N PRO A 24 2.29 8.94 7.93
CA PRO A 24 1.87 8.35 9.19
C PRO A 24 0.51 7.65 9.10
N LYS A 25 0.25 6.69 9.98
CA LYS A 25 -0.96 5.83 9.94
C LYS A 25 -2.29 6.60 10.01
N GLU A 26 -2.28 7.75 10.63
CA GLU A 26 -3.45 8.62 10.80
C GLU A 26 -3.82 9.39 9.53
N SER A 27 -2.97 9.33 8.49
CA SER A 27 -3.17 10.09 7.26
C SER A 27 -4.00 9.29 6.25
N ALA A 28 -5.14 9.84 5.90
CA ALA A 28 -6.01 9.34 4.84
C ALA A 28 -6.62 10.51 4.06
N LEU A 29 -7.02 10.25 2.84
CA LEU A 29 -7.69 11.19 1.94
C LEU A 29 -9.05 10.61 1.56
N VAL A 30 -10.05 11.47 1.49
CA VAL A 30 -11.34 11.13 0.90
C VAL A 30 -11.65 12.16 -0.16
N PHE A 31 -11.92 11.70 -1.36
CA PHE A 31 -12.35 12.51 -2.49
C PHE A 31 -13.85 12.28 -2.72
N PHE A 32 -14.59 13.34 -2.92
CA PHE A 32 -16.02 13.28 -3.23
C PHE A 32 -16.25 13.83 -4.64
N ARG A 33 -17.13 13.15 -5.39
CA ARG A 33 -17.54 13.64 -6.70
C ARG A 33 -18.31 14.97 -6.59
N ASP A 34 -19.21 15.07 -5.61
CA ASP A 34 -19.93 16.29 -5.24
C ASP A 34 -19.38 16.80 -3.89
N ALA A 35 -18.40 17.68 -3.97
CA ALA A 35 -17.74 18.23 -2.78
C ALA A 35 -18.67 19.18 -1.98
N GLU A 36 -19.61 19.84 -2.64
CA GLU A 36 -20.53 20.80 -2.01
C GLU A 36 -21.55 20.08 -1.13
N THR A 37 -22.19 19.04 -1.68
CA THR A 37 -23.12 18.18 -0.95
C THR A 37 -22.41 17.48 0.21
N ALA A 38 -21.21 16.92 -0.02
CA ALA A 38 -20.43 16.26 1.01
C ALA A 38 -20.04 17.24 2.13
N HIS A 39 -19.58 18.44 1.78
CA HIS A 39 -19.24 19.49 2.76
C HIS A 39 -20.46 19.85 3.60
N SER A 40 -21.60 20.12 2.97
CA SER A 40 -22.85 20.46 3.67
C SER A 40 -23.30 19.37 4.65
N ALA A 41 -23.12 18.08 4.27
CA ALA A 41 -23.54 16.94 5.09
C ALA A 41 -22.57 16.64 6.26
N LEU A 42 -21.27 16.91 6.09
CA LEU A 42 -20.23 16.47 7.02
C LEU A 42 -19.61 17.61 7.83
N SER A 43 -19.91 18.87 7.49
CA SER A 43 -19.35 20.01 8.21
C SER A 43 -20.25 20.44 9.37
N PHE A 44 -19.64 21.01 10.39
CA PHE A 44 -20.33 21.69 11.47
C PHE A 44 -19.64 23.00 11.81
N GLY A 45 -20.43 23.98 12.21
CA GLY A 45 -19.97 25.30 12.61
C GLY A 45 -20.07 25.51 14.11
N GLY A 46 -19.49 26.58 14.60
CA GLY A 46 -19.59 27.03 15.97
C GLY A 46 -19.13 28.49 16.09
N PRO A 47 -19.54 29.25 17.13
CA PRO A 47 -19.26 30.66 17.24
C PRO A 47 -17.76 31.01 17.37
N TYR A 48 -16.93 30.03 17.65
CA TYR A 48 -15.47 30.14 17.78
C TYR A 48 -14.70 29.62 16.55
N LEU A 49 -15.39 29.08 15.55
CA LEU A 49 -14.74 28.54 14.35
C LEU A 49 -14.71 29.63 13.25
N ALA A 50 -13.51 29.96 12.76
CA ALA A 50 -13.33 30.87 11.64
C ALA A 50 -13.86 30.27 10.30
N ALA A 51 -13.88 28.92 10.19
CA ALA A 51 -14.48 28.18 9.11
C ALA A 51 -15.12 26.89 9.67
N PRO A 52 -16.16 26.35 9.02
CA PRO A 52 -16.76 25.09 9.42
C PRO A 52 -15.71 23.99 9.50
N ASN A 53 -15.78 23.15 10.53
CA ASN A 53 -14.97 21.95 10.65
C ASN A 53 -15.63 20.78 9.91
N ILE A 54 -14.85 19.86 9.42
CA ILE A 54 -15.34 18.68 8.66
C ILE A 54 -15.07 17.42 9.48
N GLY A 55 -16.07 16.56 9.59
CA GLY A 55 -15.98 15.27 10.24
C GLY A 55 -16.49 15.27 11.68
N LEU A 56 -16.29 14.15 12.37
CA LEU A 56 -16.86 13.90 13.70
C LEU A 56 -16.05 14.51 14.85
N LEU A 57 -14.80 14.89 14.62
CA LEU A 57 -13.89 15.38 15.66
C LEU A 57 -13.78 16.91 15.59
N GLY A 58 -14.15 17.56 16.67
CA GLY A 58 -13.99 19.03 16.80
C GLY A 58 -12.53 19.46 16.93
N SER A 59 -11.71 18.65 17.59
CA SER A 59 -10.25 18.87 17.71
C SER A 59 -9.52 17.59 17.36
N HIS A 60 -8.56 17.68 16.45
CA HIS A 60 -7.73 16.57 16.05
C HIS A 60 -6.33 17.04 15.64
N GLY A 61 -5.37 16.13 15.54
CA GLY A 61 -4.04 16.46 15.04
C GLY A 61 -4.07 16.97 13.60
N ALA A 62 -3.10 17.78 13.23
CA ALA A 62 -2.95 18.33 11.87
C ALA A 62 -2.41 17.28 10.89
N THR A 63 -3.16 16.18 10.68
CA THR A 63 -2.75 15.00 9.91
C THR A 63 -2.48 15.28 8.43
N ALA A 64 -2.97 16.40 7.90
CA ALA A 64 -2.69 16.85 6.54
C ALA A 64 -1.27 17.45 6.38
N VAL A 65 -0.67 17.95 7.46
CA VAL A 65 0.62 18.66 7.42
C VAL A 65 1.77 17.76 6.95
N PRO A 66 1.95 16.53 7.43
CA PRO A 66 2.99 15.64 6.93
C PRO A 66 2.84 15.34 5.43
N LEU A 67 1.62 15.09 4.95
CA LEU A 67 1.37 14.87 3.53
C LEU A 67 1.69 16.10 2.69
N PHE A 68 1.26 17.29 3.14
CA PHE A 68 1.55 18.53 2.46
C PHE A 68 3.06 18.80 2.37
N ALA A 69 3.79 18.61 3.48
CA ALA A 69 5.25 18.73 3.51
C ALA A 69 5.95 17.74 2.56
N THR A 70 5.47 16.50 2.51
CA THR A 70 5.98 15.47 1.59
C THR A 70 5.77 15.87 0.13
N LEU A 71 4.57 16.35 -0.21
CA LEU A 71 4.26 16.77 -1.58
C LEU A 71 5.05 18.02 -1.99
N LEU A 72 5.29 18.95 -1.07
CA LEU A 72 6.15 20.11 -1.32
C LEU A 72 7.61 19.69 -1.53
N ALA A 73 8.13 18.77 -0.71
CA ALA A 73 9.53 18.36 -0.76
C ALA A 73 9.85 17.51 -1.99
N TRP A 74 8.95 16.60 -2.39
CA TRP A 74 9.20 15.65 -3.47
C TRP A 74 8.58 16.07 -4.80
N GLY A 75 7.51 16.84 -4.75
CA GLY A 75 6.71 17.12 -5.94
C GLY A 75 6.07 15.86 -6.53
N ARG A 76 5.47 16.01 -7.69
CA ARG A 76 4.87 14.90 -8.43
C ARG A 76 5.92 13.87 -8.87
N ASP A 77 7.01 14.34 -9.45
CA ASP A 77 8.02 13.47 -10.04
C ASP A 77 8.81 12.70 -8.98
N GLY A 78 9.13 13.36 -7.85
CA GLY A 78 9.79 12.70 -6.75
C GLY A 78 8.91 11.64 -6.06
N LEU A 79 7.59 11.82 -6.00
CA LEU A 79 6.67 10.79 -5.52
C LEU A 79 6.56 9.65 -6.54
N ALA A 80 6.38 9.96 -7.83
CA ALA A 80 6.30 8.97 -8.90
C ALA A 80 7.54 8.06 -8.92
N SER A 81 8.74 8.65 -8.89
CA SER A 81 10.01 7.90 -8.87
C SER A 81 10.11 6.91 -7.69
N ARG A 82 9.57 7.26 -6.52
CA ARG A 82 9.55 6.35 -5.36
C ARG A 82 8.56 5.21 -5.53
N LEU A 83 7.41 5.49 -6.12
CA LEU A 83 6.44 4.45 -6.47
C LEU A 83 7.00 3.51 -7.53
N ASP A 84 7.63 4.03 -8.57
CA ASP A 84 8.29 3.23 -9.62
C ASP A 84 9.37 2.31 -9.02
N THR A 85 10.16 2.82 -8.07
CA THR A 85 11.14 2.01 -7.34
C THR A 85 10.47 0.86 -6.57
N CYS A 86 9.34 1.11 -5.91
CA CYS A 86 8.58 0.06 -5.22
C CYS A 86 7.99 -0.95 -6.21
N MET A 87 7.46 -0.50 -7.34
CA MET A 87 6.92 -1.40 -8.36
C MET A 87 8.02 -2.28 -8.96
N ALA A 88 9.16 -1.69 -9.34
CA ALA A 88 10.30 -2.43 -9.85
C ALA A 88 10.84 -3.48 -8.84
N ALA A 89 10.83 -3.17 -7.55
CA ALA A 89 11.20 -4.14 -6.51
C ALA A 89 10.19 -5.31 -6.42
N ALA A 90 8.89 -5.05 -6.54
CA ALA A 90 7.87 -6.10 -6.58
C ALA A 90 8.01 -6.98 -7.83
N GLU A 91 8.20 -6.39 -9.00
CA GLU A 91 8.40 -7.11 -10.26
C GLU A 91 9.66 -7.98 -10.21
N LYS A 92 10.76 -7.45 -9.70
CA LYS A 92 12.02 -8.21 -9.54
C LYS A 92 11.84 -9.41 -8.60
N PHE A 93 11.13 -9.24 -7.49
CA PHE A 93 10.83 -10.33 -6.57
C PHE A 93 9.86 -11.34 -7.18
N ALA A 94 8.85 -10.91 -7.92
CA ALA A 94 7.91 -11.79 -8.62
C ALA A 94 8.61 -12.63 -9.70
N ALA A 95 9.50 -12.03 -10.48
CA ALA A 95 10.31 -12.73 -11.47
C ALA A 95 11.17 -13.83 -10.83
N PHE A 96 11.84 -13.52 -9.72
CA PHE A 96 12.57 -14.53 -8.94
C PHE A 96 11.67 -15.69 -8.50
N VAL A 97 10.46 -15.40 -7.99
CA VAL A 97 9.51 -16.44 -7.56
C VAL A 97 9.05 -17.30 -8.74
N GLU A 98 8.82 -16.69 -9.90
CA GLU A 98 8.38 -17.39 -11.12
C GLU A 98 9.47 -18.29 -11.71
N GLU A 99 10.73 -17.87 -11.64
CA GLU A 99 11.89 -18.60 -12.15
C GLU A 99 12.32 -19.79 -11.25
N ASP A 100 12.03 -19.74 -9.95
CA ASP A 100 12.42 -20.81 -9.02
C ASP A 100 11.37 -21.93 -9.00
N PRO A 101 11.72 -23.18 -9.45
CA PRO A 101 10.76 -24.29 -9.52
C PRO A 101 10.20 -24.74 -8.16
N ARG A 102 10.84 -24.36 -7.05
CA ARG A 102 10.39 -24.67 -5.68
C ARG A 102 9.31 -23.71 -5.20
N LEU A 103 9.05 -22.64 -5.94
CA LEU A 103 8.09 -21.59 -5.59
C LEU A 103 6.92 -21.54 -6.57
N GLU A 104 5.85 -20.90 -6.16
CA GLU A 104 4.67 -20.64 -6.96
C GLU A 104 4.21 -19.21 -6.74
N LEU A 105 4.06 -18.46 -7.82
CA LEU A 105 3.48 -17.12 -7.84
C LEU A 105 1.97 -17.25 -8.07
N LEU A 106 1.15 -16.53 -7.28
CA LEU A 106 -0.31 -16.54 -7.49
C LEU A 106 -0.70 -15.85 -8.80
N GLY A 107 0.04 -14.85 -9.21
CA GLY A 107 -0.12 -14.10 -10.44
C GLY A 107 0.86 -12.93 -10.46
N TYR A 108 1.17 -12.42 -11.64
CA TYR A 108 2.10 -11.31 -11.78
C TYR A 108 1.51 -10.04 -11.11
N PRO A 109 2.29 -9.30 -10.30
CA PRO A 109 1.76 -8.20 -9.53
C PRO A 109 1.37 -7.00 -10.41
N GLU A 110 0.14 -6.51 -10.27
CA GLU A 110 -0.32 -5.23 -10.84
C GLU A 110 -0.02 -4.05 -9.89
N THR A 111 0.43 -4.36 -8.68
CA THR A 111 0.78 -3.39 -7.63
C THR A 111 2.04 -3.86 -6.92
N GLY A 112 2.49 -3.13 -5.89
CA GLY A 112 3.62 -3.56 -5.06
C GLY A 112 3.36 -4.78 -4.16
N VAL A 113 2.30 -5.56 -4.40
CA VAL A 113 1.94 -6.74 -3.60
C VAL A 113 2.26 -8.01 -4.38
N VAL A 114 3.15 -8.85 -3.83
CA VAL A 114 3.51 -10.15 -4.40
C VAL A 114 2.97 -11.26 -3.50
N VAL A 115 2.16 -12.16 -4.06
CA VAL A 115 1.58 -13.31 -3.36
C VAL A 115 2.18 -14.58 -3.93
N TRP A 116 2.77 -15.40 -3.07
CA TRP A 116 3.56 -16.55 -3.46
C TRP A 116 3.56 -17.65 -2.40
N ARG A 117 4.00 -18.84 -2.72
CA ARG A 117 4.12 -19.96 -1.77
C ARG A 117 5.21 -20.94 -2.17
N PRO A 118 5.71 -21.78 -1.23
CA PRO A 118 6.55 -22.92 -1.57
C PRO A 118 5.70 -24.07 -2.19
N ARG A 119 6.33 -24.90 -3.02
CA ARG A 119 5.73 -26.13 -3.58
C ARG A 119 6.02 -27.37 -2.74
N ASP A 120 7.22 -27.44 -2.16
CA ASP A 120 7.75 -28.68 -1.54
C ASP A 120 7.63 -28.68 -0.01
N LYS A 121 7.14 -27.59 0.61
CA LYS A 121 6.90 -27.46 2.04
C LYS A 121 5.64 -26.67 2.32
N THR A 122 5.18 -26.65 3.58
CA THR A 122 4.03 -25.82 3.94
C THR A 122 4.41 -24.35 4.05
N VAL A 123 3.41 -23.48 3.86
CA VAL A 123 3.57 -22.02 4.06
C VAL A 123 4.07 -21.73 5.49
N ASP A 124 3.58 -22.45 6.50
CA ASP A 124 4.00 -22.26 7.89
C ASP A 124 5.48 -22.62 8.10
N GLN A 125 5.96 -23.70 7.50
CA GLN A 125 7.37 -24.10 7.59
C GLN A 125 8.29 -23.05 6.96
N LEU A 126 7.96 -22.56 5.77
CA LEU A 126 8.76 -21.52 5.13
C LEU A 126 8.68 -20.21 5.91
N TRP A 127 7.49 -19.78 6.31
CA TRP A 127 7.30 -18.54 7.05
C TRP A 127 8.10 -18.50 8.36
N ALA A 128 8.20 -19.65 9.06
CA ALA A 128 8.99 -19.76 10.29
C ALA A 128 10.51 -19.68 10.06
N ALA A 129 10.97 -19.99 8.83
CA ALA A 129 12.38 -19.91 8.45
C ALA A 129 12.78 -18.52 7.91
N LEU A 130 11.80 -17.70 7.52
CA LEU A 130 12.06 -16.37 6.98
C LEU A 130 12.38 -15.36 8.10
N PRO A 131 13.17 -14.32 7.82
CA PRO A 131 13.35 -13.18 8.73
C PRO A 131 12.00 -12.56 9.13
N ILE A 132 11.90 -12.19 10.40
CA ILE A 132 10.69 -11.57 10.96
C ILE A 132 10.32 -10.32 10.16
N GLY A 133 9.07 -10.24 9.70
CA GLY A 133 8.53 -9.08 8.98
C GLY A 133 8.78 -9.10 7.47
N LEU A 134 9.51 -10.08 6.93
CA LEU A 134 9.74 -10.19 5.48
C LEU A 134 8.45 -10.51 4.73
N ALA A 135 7.64 -11.41 5.26
CA ALA A 135 6.37 -11.80 4.66
C ALA A 135 5.27 -11.95 5.71
N SER A 136 4.04 -11.75 5.31
CA SER A 136 2.85 -12.09 6.08
C SER A 136 2.11 -13.27 5.45
N LYS A 137 1.39 -14.05 6.25
CA LYS A 137 0.50 -15.10 5.73
C LYS A 137 -0.81 -14.51 5.25
N THR A 138 -1.36 -15.04 4.17
CA THR A 138 -2.68 -14.70 3.65
C THR A 138 -3.39 -15.94 3.13
N THR A 139 -4.70 -15.85 2.94
CA THR A 139 -5.51 -16.93 2.37
C THR A 139 -6.23 -16.42 1.13
N VAL A 140 -6.06 -17.13 0.02
CA VAL A 140 -6.75 -16.85 -1.24
C VAL A 140 -7.46 -18.12 -1.69
N ALA A 141 -8.76 -18.03 -1.91
CA ALA A 141 -9.61 -19.18 -2.31
C ALA A 141 -9.40 -20.43 -1.44
N GLY A 142 -9.30 -20.26 -0.12
CA GLY A 142 -9.10 -21.33 0.85
C GLY A 142 -7.68 -21.89 0.95
N THR A 143 -6.74 -21.40 0.13
CA THR A 143 -5.33 -21.81 0.12
C THR A 143 -4.47 -20.80 0.84
N GLN A 144 -3.52 -21.28 1.65
CA GLN A 144 -2.53 -20.43 2.32
C GLN A 144 -1.42 -19.98 1.37
N TRP A 145 -1.03 -18.72 1.51
CA TRP A 145 0.03 -18.05 0.76
C TRP A 145 0.87 -17.16 1.66
N LEU A 146 2.03 -16.78 1.18
CA LEU A 146 2.84 -15.67 1.70
C LEU A 146 2.57 -14.42 0.87
N ARG A 147 2.65 -13.27 1.54
CA ARG A 147 2.45 -11.96 0.92
C ARG A 147 3.59 -11.03 1.32
N CYS A 148 4.33 -10.54 0.33
CA CYS A 148 5.27 -9.43 0.47
C CYS A 148 4.66 -8.15 -0.09
N VAL A 149 5.05 -7.00 0.47
CA VAL A 149 4.60 -5.68 0.01
C VAL A 149 5.82 -4.78 -0.17
N ALA A 150 6.07 -4.38 -1.40
CA ALA A 150 7.13 -3.43 -1.74
C ALA A 150 6.64 -1.99 -1.49
N ALA A 151 6.58 -1.59 -0.22
CA ALA A 151 6.12 -0.26 0.20
C ALA A 151 7.24 0.62 0.79
N ASN A 152 8.49 0.18 0.70
CA ASN A 152 9.67 0.93 1.12
C ASN A 152 10.63 1.08 -0.07
N PRO A 153 10.79 2.29 -0.63
CA PRO A 153 11.67 2.51 -1.78
C PRO A 153 13.16 2.33 -1.45
N SER A 154 13.51 2.23 -0.17
CA SER A 154 14.89 1.96 0.28
C SER A 154 15.13 0.48 0.61
N ALA A 155 14.15 -0.40 0.40
CA ALA A 155 14.32 -1.83 0.65
C ALA A 155 15.33 -2.45 -0.33
N ASN A 156 16.22 -3.30 0.20
CA ASN A 156 17.13 -4.07 -0.62
C ASN A 156 16.46 -5.37 -1.07
N VAL A 157 15.93 -5.40 -2.29
CA VAL A 157 15.22 -6.57 -2.83
C VAL A 157 16.16 -7.77 -3.03
N ASP A 158 17.44 -7.56 -3.30
CA ASP A 158 18.41 -8.65 -3.45
C ASP A 158 18.61 -9.37 -2.12
N ALA A 159 18.74 -8.63 -1.03
CA ALA A 159 18.83 -9.23 0.30
C ALA A 159 17.55 -10.00 0.70
N ILE A 160 16.39 -9.56 0.23
CA ILE A 160 15.12 -10.28 0.42
C ILE A 160 15.14 -11.60 -0.36
N ILE A 161 15.59 -11.59 -1.61
CA ILE A 161 15.73 -12.78 -2.46
C ILE A 161 16.71 -13.76 -1.82
N ASP A 162 17.88 -13.30 -1.38
CA ASP A 162 18.90 -14.14 -0.72
C ASP A 162 18.34 -14.81 0.55
N ALA A 163 17.56 -14.08 1.34
CA ALA A 163 16.93 -14.62 2.53
C ALA A 163 15.88 -15.71 2.20
N VAL A 164 15.12 -15.53 1.14
CA VAL A 164 14.18 -16.56 0.66
C VAL A 164 14.93 -17.76 0.11
N GLN A 165 15.96 -17.56 -0.71
CA GLN A 165 16.79 -18.64 -1.24
C GLN A 165 17.43 -19.51 -0.14
N THR A 166 17.82 -18.88 0.98
CA THR A 166 18.38 -19.59 2.13
C THR A 166 17.32 -20.40 2.88
N ALA A 167 16.06 -19.97 2.86
CA ALA A 167 14.95 -20.59 3.61
C ALA A 167 14.21 -21.71 2.83
N ILE A 168 14.35 -21.77 1.50
CA ILE A 168 13.70 -22.79 0.62
C ILE A 168 14.59 -24.05 0.32
#